data_200d37ddc3124b6b55e77f1e615d363e
#
_entry.id   200d37ddc3124b6b55e77f1e615d363e
#
_cell.length_a   1.000
_cell.length_b   1.000
_cell.length_c   1.000
_cell.angle_alpha   90.00
_cell.angle_beta   90.00
_cell.angle_gamma   90.00
#
_symmetry.space_group_name_H-M   'P 1'
#
loop_
_entity.id
_entity.type
_entity.pdbx_description
1 polymer ?
#
loop_
_entity_poly.entity_id
_entity_poly.type
_entity_poly.pdbx_seq_one_letter_code
_entity_poly.pdbx_strand_id
1 'polypeptide(L)'
;MPDVRKIAFSFITIVVVPLLFFVLLEFGLAAFGVGTSFDYFHEIDINGQPHYQENPDFADQFYPSSLNIGPRENTFTKERSPELIRVYVLGGSAAQGFPHKNHGIDRLLETQLGAALPSREIEVINTAMTSVNSHVVYEVARSIPEDSADFAVILMGNNEVVGPYGPGTFNQTFLANITLIRGIQALKRTRIWQALDSLIQQVKPTDAMQDLEWEGMQMFTSHGVSHDDPRMASVYSHYESNLTSIIKALRNKGIHVV
;
A
#
# COMPACT_ATOMS: atom_id res chain seq x y z
N MET A 1 1.80 -41.64 -30.01
CA MET A 1 2.24 -40.30 -29.63
C MET A 1 1.02 -39.39 -29.61
N PRO A 2 0.78 -38.58 -28.59
CA PRO A 2 -0.33 -37.64 -28.62
C PRO A 2 -0.17 -36.67 -29.80
N ASP A 3 -1.26 -36.38 -30.48
CA ASP A 3 -1.31 -35.49 -31.62
C ASP A 3 -1.00 -34.05 -31.15
N VAL A 4 0.18 -33.54 -31.49
CA VAL A 4 0.70 -32.21 -31.08
C VAL A 4 -0.32 -31.10 -31.41
N ARG A 5 -1.04 -31.24 -32.54
CA ARG A 5 -2.09 -30.27 -32.93
C ARG A 5 -3.25 -30.26 -31.93
N LYS A 6 -3.69 -31.45 -31.45
CA LYS A 6 -4.77 -31.53 -30.45
C LYS A 6 -4.31 -30.94 -29.09
N ILE A 7 -3.07 -31.21 -28.67
CA ILE A 7 -2.51 -30.64 -27.46
C ILE A 7 -2.45 -29.12 -27.57
N ALA A 8 -1.90 -28.60 -28.68
CA ALA A 8 -1.84 -27.17 -28.91
C ALA A 8 -3.21 -26.49 -28.95
N PHE A 9 -4.18 -27.13 -29.65
CA PHE A 9 -5.55 -26.61 -29.68
C PHE A 9 -6.20 -26.61 -28.30
N SER A 10 -6.06 -27.69 -27.53
CA SER A 10 -6.59 -27.79 -26.18
C SER A 10 -5.95 -26.73 -25.26
N PHE A 11 -4.64 -26.53 -25.35
CA PHE A 11 -3.94 -25.50 -24.59
C PHE A 11 -4.45 -24.09 -24.94
N ILE A 12 -4.58 -23.79 -26.23
CA ILE A 12 -5.13 -22.49 -26.66
C ILE A 12 -6.53 -22.28 -26.13
N THR A 13 -7.40 -23.26 -26.28
CA THR A 13 -8.81 -23.14 -25.87
C THR A 13 -8.98 -23.04 -24.34
N ILE A 14 -8.22 -23.81 -23.58
CA ILE A 14 -8.40 -23.91 -22.12
C ILE A 14 -7.63 -22.81 -21.37
N VAL A 15 -6.51 -22.35 -21.93
CA VAL A 15 -5.63 -21.40 -21.24
C VAL A 15 -5.64 -20.03 -21.91
N VAL A 16 -5.32 -19.96 -23.23
CA VAL A 16 -5.10 -18.69 -23.92
C VAL A 16 -6.41 -17.92 -24.10
N VAL A 17 -7.49 -18.59 -24.51
CA VAL A 17 -8.79 -17.92 -24.74
C VAL A 17 -9.38 -17.35 -23.43
N PRO A 18 -9.45 -18.11 -22.30
CA PRO A 18 -9.90 -17.53 -21.03
C PRO A 18 -9.00 -16.39 -20.52
N LEU A 19 -7.68 -16.55 -20.65
CA LEU A 19 -6.74 -15.48 -20.24
C LEU A 19 -6.99 -14.19 -21.05
N LEU A 20 -7.11 -14.31 -22.36
CA LEU A 20 -7.41 -13.17 -23.24
C LEU A 20 -8.76 -12.55 -22.90
N PHE A 21 -9.77 -13.36 -22.63
CA PHE A 21 -11.08 -12.87 -22.19
C PHE A 21 -10.97 -12.05 -20.90
N PHE A 22 -10.28 -12.54 -19.86
CA PHE A 22 -10.12 -11.80 -18.61
C PHE A 22 -9.30 -10.52 -18.79
N VAL A 23 -8.26 -10.54 -19.64
CA VAL A 23 -7.48 -9.34 -19.95
C VAL A 23 -8.35 -8.29 -20.65
N LEU A 24 -9.14 -8.70 -21.67
CA LEU A 24 -10.06 -7.78 -22.36
C LEU A 24 -11.16 -7.25 -21.43
N LEU A 25 -11.67 -8.09 -20.53
CA LEU A 25 -12.65 -7.69 -19.53
C LEU A 25 -12.07 -6.65 -18.56
N GLU A 26 -10.84 -6.87 -18.07
CA GLU A 26 -10.15 -5.92 -17.18
C GLU A 26 -10.00 -4.54 -17.84
N PHE A 27 -9.53 -4.49 -19.11
CA PHE A 27 -9.42 -3.24 -19.86
C PHE A 27 -10.78 -2.62 -20.15
N GLY A 28 -11.79 -3.45 -20.47
CA GLY A 28 -13.15 -2.98 -20.68
C GLY A 28 -13.72 -2.32 -19.43
N LEU A 29 -13.63 -2.97 -18.28
CA LEU A 29 -14.08 -2.41 -17.00
C LEU A 29 -13.36 -1.10 -16.67
N ALA A 30 -12.06 -1.02 -16.90
CA ALA A 30 -11.29 0.21 -16.72
C ALA A 30 -11.76 1.33 -17.64
N ALA A 31 -12.03 1.05 -18.92
CA ALA A 31 -12.51 2.02 -19.89
C ALA A 31 -13.92 2.56 -19.56
N PHE A 32 -14.76 1.76 -18.90
CA PHE A 32 -16.07 2.17 -18.39
C PHE A 32 -16.01 2.80 -16.99
N GLY A 33 -14.84 3.05 -16.43
CA GLY A 33 -14.67 3.67 -15.12
C GLY A 33 -15.09 2.79 -13.95
N VAL A 34 -15.15 1.46 -14.11
CA VAL A 34 -15.46 0.53 -13.03
C VAL A 34 -14.25 0.35 -12.13
N GLY A 35 -14.45 0.49 -10.80
CA GLY A 35 -13.42 0.39 -9.78
C GLY A 35 -12.44 1.57 -9.78
N THR A 36 -11.48 1.56 -8.85
CA THR A 36 -10.47 2.61 -8.65
C THR A 36 -9.05 2.07 -8.81
N SER A 37 -8.08 2.97 -9.00
CA SER A 37 -6.66 2.59 -8.84
C SER A 37 -6.33 2.59 -7.36
N PHE A 38 -5.66 1.53 -6.89
CA PHE A 38 -5.07 1.47 -5.56
C PHE A 38 -3.57 1.82 -5.56
N ASP A 39 -3.10 2.56 -6.57
CA ASP A 39 -1.77 3.13 -6.50
C ASP A 39 -1.72 4.23 -5.44
N TYR A 40 -0.60 4.32 -4.72
CA TYR A 40 -0.49 5.26 -3.61
C TYR A 40 -0.49 6.72 -4.09
N PHE A 41 0.08 6.98 -5.27
CA PHE A 41 0.10 8.30 -5.88
C PHE A 41 -0.69 8.33 -7.19
N HIS A 42 -1.46 9.42 -7.37
CA HIS A 42 -2.08 9.79 -8.63
C HIS A 42 -1.35 11.00 -9.21
N GLU A 43 -1.23 11.05 -10.53
CA GLU A 43 -0.81 12.27 -11.23
C GLU A 43 -2.03 13.17 -11.43
N ILE A 44 -1.89 14.44 -11.04
CA ILE A 44 -2.90 15.49 -11.25
C ILE A 44 -2.26 16.71 -11.88
N ASP A 45 -3.05 17.51 -12.60
CA ASP A 45 -2.62 18.80 -13.11
C ASP A 45 -3.11 19.92 -12.21
N ILE A 46 -2.23 20.81 -11.78
CA ILE A 46 -2.57 22.01 -11.04
C ILE A 46 -2.03 23.21 -11.81
N ASN A 47 -2.91 23.96 -12.45
CA ASN A 47 -2.57 25.15 -13.23
C ASN A 47 -1.56 24.89 -14.37
N GLY A 48 -1.64 23.75 -15.03
CA GLY A 48 -0.74 23.37 -16.11
C GLY A 48 0.59 22.75 -15.65
N GLN A 49 0.74 22.48 -14.36
CA GLN A 49 1.91 21.82 -13.79
C GLN A 49 1.55 20.42 -13.26
N PRO A 50 2.29 19.38 -13.63
CA PRO A 50 2.04 18.03 -13.15
C PRO A 50 2.45 17.88 -11.69
N HIS A 51 1.56 17.31 -10.87
CA HIS A 51 1.77 17.02 -9.46
C HIS A 51 1.48 15.55 -9.18
N TYR A 52 2.08 15.04 -8.10
CA TYR A 52 1.66 13.80 -7.45
C TYR A 52 0.76 14.15 -6.26
N GLN A 53 -0.34 13.42 -6.14
CA GLN A 53 -1.23 13.49 -4.98
C GLN A 53 -1.38 12.10 -4.38
N GLU A 54 -1.33 11.99 -3.06
CA GLU A 54 -1.62 10.75 -2.36
C GLU A 54 -3.08 10.35 -2.57
N ASN A 55 -3.29 9.07 -2.85
CA ASN A 55 -4.62 8.51 -3.14
C ASN A 55 -5.38 8.22 -1.84
N PRO A 56 -6.47 8.92 -1.53
CA PRO A 56 -7.25 8.69 -0.32
C PRO A 56 -7.80 7.26 -0.24
N ASP A 57 -8.11 6.64 -1.38
CA ASP A 57 -8.70 5.29 -1.45
C ASP A 57 -7.65 4.17 -1.34
N PHE A 58 -6.36 4.50 -1.23
CA PHE A 58 -5.28 3.50 -1.19
C PHE A 58 -5.49 2.46 -0.10
N ALA A 59 -5.96 2.87 1.08
CA ALA A 59 -6.11 1.99 2.23
C ALA A 59 -7.33 1.04 2.13
N ASP A 60 -8.28 1.29 1.23
CA ASP A 60 -9.51 0.50 1.07
C ASP A 60 -9.25 -0.94 0.61
N GLN A 61 -8.08 -1.18 -0.01
CA GLN A 61 -7.65 -2.54 -0.32
C GLN A 61 -7.30 -3.38 0.93
N PHE A 62 -7.09 -2.73 2.10
CA PHE A 62 -6.69 -3.36 3.35
C PHE A 62 -7.75 -3.24 4.44
N TYR A 63 -8.49 -2.15 4.46
CA TYR A 63 -9.46 -1.81 5.51
C TYR A 63 -10.81 -1.41 4.92
N PRO A 64 -11.91 -1.59 5.67
CA PRO A 64 -13.18 -0.97 5.31
C PRO A 64 -13.05 0.56 5.26
N SER A 65 -13.61 1.19 4.25
CA SER A 65 -13.59 2.66 4.07
C SER A 65 -14.19 3.42 5.26
N SER A 66 -15.12 2.81 5.99
CA SER A 66 -15.72 3.37 7.22
C SER A 66 -14.70 3.69 8.31
N LEU A 67 -13.55 3.00 8.35
CA LEU A 67 -12.49 3.27 9.33
C LEU A 67 -11.69 4.55 9.04
N ASN A 68 -11.83 5.13 7.86
CA ASN A 68 -11.12 6.33 7.42
C ASN A 68 -9.59 6.26 7.69
N ILE A 69 -9.01 5.09 7.48
CA ILE A 69 -7.56 4.86 7.53
C ILE A 69 -7.03 5.16 6.14
N GLY A 70 -6.19 6.17 6.02
CA GLY A 70 -5.65 6.58 4.72
C GLY A 70 -4.43 7.48 4.83
N PRO A 71 -3.89 7.90 3.67
CA PRO A 71 -2.80 8.86 3.59
C PRO A 71 -3.19 10.24 4.12
N ARG A 72 -2.20 11.11 4.21
CA ARG A 72 -2.40 12.52 4.63
C ARG A 72 -2.94 13.43 3.53
N GLU A 73 -3.06 12.94 2.31
CA GLU A 73 -3.42 13.69 1.09
C GLU A 73 -2.39 14.79 0.74
N ASN A 74 -1.09 14.47 0.91
CA ASN A 74 -0.05 15.37 0.45
C ASN A 74 -0.09 15.51 -1.07
N THR A 75 0.22 16.74 -1.53
CA THR A 75 0.37 17.05 -2.95
C THR A 75 1.70 17.77 -3.14
N PHE A 76 2.48 17.36 -4.14
CA PHE A 76 3.79 17.93 -4.45
C PHE A 76 4.07 17.89 -5.95
N THR A 77 4.95 18.79 -6.41
CA THR A 77 5.29 18.91 -7.82
C THR A 77 6.03 17.67 -8.33
N LYS A 78 5.69 17.23 -9.55
CA LYS A 78 6.43 16.17 -10.23
C LYS A 78 7.82 16.65 -10.64
N GLU A 79 7.91 17.89 -11.11
CA GLU A 79 9.17 18.53 -11.46
C GLU A 79 9.98 18.87 -10.20
N ARG A 80 11.30 18.74 -10.30
CA ARG A 80 12.24 18.98 -9.20
C ARG A 80 13.29 19.98 -9.64
N SER A 81 13.55 20.98 -8.79
CA SER A 81 14.70 21.87 -8.99
C SER A 81 16.00 21.12 -8.66
N PRO A 82 17.16 21.50 -9.26
CA PRO A 82 18.45 20.91 -8.91
C PRO A 82 18.88 21.13 -7.44
N GLU A 83 18.34 22.13 -6.79
CA GLU A 83 18.58 22.46 -5.39
C GLU A 83 17.70 21.70 -4.42
N LEU A 84 16.60 21.09 -4.89
CA LEU A 84 15.65 20.35 -4.07
C LEU A 84 16.22 19.00 -3.63
N ILE A 85 16.21 18.78 -2.33
CA ILE A 85 16.39 17.45 -1.72
C ILE A 85 15.03 17.00 -1.23
N ARG A 86 14.50 15.94 -1.83
CA ARG A 86 13.21 15.35 -1.45
C ARG A 86 13.44 14.05 -0.70
N VAL A 87 12.75 13.92 0.44
CA VAL A 87 12.84 12.75 1.33
C VAL A 87 11.45 12.16 1.54
N TYR A 88 11.28 10.87 1.29
CA TYR A 88 10.09 10.14 1.71
C TYR A 88 10.26 9.60 3.13
N VAL A 89 9.19 9.67 3.92
CA VAL A 89 9.08 8.97 5.21
C VAL A 89 8.03 7.89 5.07
N LEU A 90 8.43 6.62 5.25
CA LEU A 90 7.55 5.45 5.18
C LEU A 90 7.41 4.84 6.57
N GLY A 91 6.20 4.39 6.93
CA GLY A 91 6.00 3.70 8.20
C GLY A 91 4.57 3.68 8.69
N GLY A 92 4.44 3.39 9.97
CA GLY A 92 3.17 3.34 10.70
C GLY A 92 2.82 4.67 11.38
N SER A 93 1.89 4.62 12.35
CA SER A 93 1.40 5.79 13.11
C SER A 93 2.50 6.60 13.79
N ALA A 94 3.56 5.95 14.28
CA ALA A 94 4.70 6.63 14.90
C ALA A 94 5.46 7.51 13.89
N ALA A 95 5.67 7.04 12.67
CA ALA A 95 6.27 7.82 11.59
C ALA A 95 5.32 8.92 11.10
N GLN A 96 4.02 8.62 11.06
CA GLN A 96 2.99 9.58 10.68
C GLN A 96 2.88 10.76 11.66
N GLY A 97 3.23 10.55 12.95
CA GLY A 97 3.07 11.53 14.03
C GLY A 97 1.69 11.53 14.68
N PHE A 98 0.98 10.37 14.65
CA PHE A 98 -0.30 10.24 15.32
C PHE A 98 -0.21 10.59 16.81
N PRO A 99 -1.20 11.28 17.43
CA PRO A 99 -2.48 11.70 16.84
C PRO A 99 -2.45 13.02 16.05
N HIS A 100 -1.38 13.76 16.07
CA HIS A 100 -1.28 15.06 15.40
C HIS A 100 -0.20 15.08 14.32
N LYS A 101 -0.62 15.31 13.08
CA LYS A 101 0.26 15.35 11.89
C LYS A 101 1.50 16.27 12.05
N ASN A 102 1.41 17.30 12.90
CA ASN A 102 2.53 18.24 13.14
C ASN A 102 3.64 17.66 14.03
N HIS A 103 3.43 16.50 14.64
CA HIS A 103 4.42 15.81 15.48
C HIS A 103 5.13 14.67 14.74
N GLY A 104 4.92 14.54 13.43
CA GLY A 104 5.60 13.56 12.63
C GLY A 104 7.09 13.82 12.49
N ILE A 105 7.86 12.77 12.27
CA ILE A 105 9.31 12.83 12.04
C ILE A 105 9.66 13.70 10.82
N ASP A 106 8.75 13.80 9.84
CA ASP A 106 8.86 14.64 8.64
C ASP A 106 9.14 16.09 8.98
N ARG A 107 8.40 16.67 9.94
CA ARG A 107 8.56 18.07 10.34
C ARG A 107 9.89 18.35 11.03
N LEU A 108 10.35 17.39 11.83
CA LEU A 108 11.67 17.49 12.46
C LEU A 108 12.78 17.38 11.43
N LEU A 109 12.69 16.42 10.51
CA LEU A 109 13.67 16.23 9.43
C LEU A 109 13.74 17.49 8.53
N GLU A 110 12.61 18.00 8.08
CA GLU A 110 12.54 19.18 7.23
C GLU A 110 13.20 20.39 7.88
N THR A 111 12.87 20.64 9.16
CA THR A 111 13.45 21.76 9.93
C THR A 111 14.94 21.59 10.15
N GLN A 112 15.40 20.41 10.57
CA GLN A 112 16.81 20.16 10.87
C GLN A 112 17.68 20.14 9.62
N LEU A 113 17.21 19.50 8.55
CA LEU A 113 17.92 19.46 7.27
C LEU A 113 17.99 20.86 6.64
N GLY A 114 16.90 21.63 6.67
CA GLY A 114 16.89 23.02 6.20
C GLY A 114 17.87 23.93 6.96
N ALA A 115 17.99 23.75 8.28
CA ALA A 115 18.97 24.47 9.09
C ALA A 115 20.42 24.01 8.79
N ALA A 116 20.64 22.73 8.53
CA ALA A 116 21.96 22.18 8.24
C ALA A 116 22.43 22.45 6.80
N LEU A 117 21.51 22.61 5.87
CA LEU A 117 21.77 22.77 4.43
C LEU A 117 21.07 24.03 3.88
N PRO A 118 21.47 25.26 4.33
CA PRO A 118 20.74 26.48 4.00
C PRO A 118 20.78 26.90 2.51
N SER A 119 21.61 26.24 1.70
CA SER A 119 21.69 26.46 0.26
C SER A 119 20.81 25.48 -0.54
N ARG A 120 20.10 24.58 0.14
CA ARG A 120 19.24 23.56 -0.46
C ARG A 120 17.79 23.81 -0.05
N GLU A 121 16.89 23.48 -0.96
CA GLU A 121 15.48 23.35 -0.66
C GLU A 121 15.21 21.95 -0.11
N ILE A 122 14.52 21.83 1.01
CA ILE A 122 14.23 20.54 1.65
C ILE A 122 12.73 20.31 1.60
N GLU A 123 12.31 19.17 1.09
CA GLU A 123 10.92 18.72 1.07
C GLU A 123 10.82 17.32 1.65
N VAL A 124 10.04 17.15 2.71
CA VAL A 124 9.85 15.86 3.36
C VAL A 124 8.39 15.43 3.21
N ILE A 125 8.17 14.36 2.43
CA ILE A 125 6.86 13.81 2.13
C ILE A 125 6.63 12.59 3.01
N ASN A 126 5.67 12.69 3.92
CA ASN A 126 5.36 11.64 4.88
C ASN A 126 4.24 10.74 4.36
N THR A 127 4.61 9.57 3.81
CA THR A 127 3.69 8.54 3.29
C THR A 127 3.24 7.53 4.36
N ALA A 128 3.58 7.77 5.62
CA ALA A 128 3.22 6.87 6.71
C ALA A 128 1.72 6.96 7.03
N MET A 129 1.14 5.83 7.46
CA MET A 129 -0.28 5.72 7.79
C MET A 129 -0.49 5.02 9.14
N THR A 130 -1.63 5.31 9.78
CA THR A 130 -2.03 4.63 11.03
C THR A 130 -2.38 3.15 10.78
N SER A 131 -2.09 2.30 11.76
CA SER A 131 -2.44 0.87 11.81
C SER A 131 -1.86 -0.03 10.71
N VAL A 132 -0.95 0.47 9.91
CA VAL A 132 -0.31 -0.30 8.85
C VAL A 132 0.95 -1.01 9.35
N ASN A 133 1.26 -2.12 8.70
CA ASN A 133 2.45 -2.92 8.89
C ASN A 133 3.29 -3.02 7.61
N SER A 134 4.32 -3.84 7.60
CA SER A 134 5.24 -4.00 6.48
C SER A 134 4.58 -4.44 5.17
N HIS A 135 3.44 -5.15 5.21
CA HIS A 135 2.69 -5.52 4.00
C HIS A 135 2.14 -4.28 3.28
N VAL A 136 1.60 -3.32 4.02
CA VAL A 136 1.06 -2.08 3.46
C VAL A 136 2.20 -1.16 3.01
N VAL A 137 3.25 -0.99 3.84
CA VAL A 137 4.42 -0.15 3.50
C VAL A 137 5.11 -0.66 2.22
N TYR A 138 5.10 -1.98 1.98
CA TYR A 138 5.59 -2.54 0.72
C TYR A 138 4.80 -2.06 -0.50
N GLU A 139 3.47 -2.01 -0.42
CA GLU A 139 2.63 -1.50 -1.52
C GLU A 139 2.84 0.01 -1.73
N VAL A 140 3.02 0.80 -0.64
CA VAL A 140 3.43 2.21 -0.73
C VAL A 140 4.75 2.33 -1.50
N ALA A 141 5.79 1.60 -1.09
CA ALA A 141 7.12 1.65 -1.72
C ALA A 141 7.08 1.26 -3.22
N ARG A 142 6.21 0.33 -3.59
CA ARG A 142 6.00 -0.04 -5.00
C ARG A 142 5.36 1.05 -5.83
N SER A 143 4.48 1.84 -5.22
CA SER A 143 3.74 2.93 -5.89
C SER A 143 4.54 4.22 -5.99
N ILE A 144 5.63 4.39 -5.22
CA ILE A 144 6.49 5.57 -5.32
C ILE A 144 7.01 5.70 -6.75
N PRO A 145 6.90 6.89 -7.39
CA PRO A 145 7.41 7.11 -8.74
C PRO A 145 8.95 7.01 -8.83
N GLU A 146 9.46 6.62 -10.00
CA GLU A 146 10.89 6.57 -10.26
C GLU A 146 11.52 7.97 -10.19
N ASP A 147 12.74 8.07 -9.66
CA ASP A 147 13.54 9.30 -9.56
C ASP A 147 12.80 10.48 -8.88
N SER A 148 11.75 10.18 -8.11
CA SER A 148 10.89 11.21 -7.50
C SER A 148 11.46 11.78 -6.18
N ALA A 149 12.46 11.14 -5.57
CA ALA A 149 13.13 11.59 -4.34
C ALA A 149 14.58 11.14 -4.29
N ASP A 150 15.37 11.75 -3.39
CA ASP A 150 16.78 11.40 -3.16
C ASP A 150 16.91 10.34 -2.07
N PHE A 151 16.10 10.46 -1.02
CA PHE A 151 16.18 9.59 0.16
C PHE A 151 14.81 9.08 0.58
N ALA A 152 14.83 7.94 1.28
CA ALA A 152 13.69 7.40 2.00
C ALA A 152 14.10 6.96 3.40
N VAL A 153 13.35 7.40 4.40
CA VAL A 153 13.49 6.99 5.80
C VAL A 153 12.37 6.00 6.11
N ILE A 154 12.71 4.82 6.66
CA ILE A 154 11.75 3.78 7.02
C ILE A 154 11.68 3.64 8.54
N LEU A 155 10.51 3.96 9.12
CA LEU A 155 10.23 3.78 10.54
C LEU A 155 8.98 2.91 10.72
N MET A 156 9.18 1.59 10.86
CA MET A 156 8.10 0.61 11.00
C MET A 156 8.53 -0.59 11.85
N GLY A 157 7.59 -1.52 12.11
CA GLY A 157 7.83 -2.78 12.82
C GLY A 157 6.94 -2.96 14.05
N ASN A 158 6.32 -1.89 14.55
CA ASN A 158 5.48 -1.91 15.75
C ASN A 158 4.07 -2.50 15.52
N ASN A 159 3.62 -2.61 14.27
CA ASN A 159 2.27 -3.07 13.92
C ASN A 159 2.25 -4.43 13.20
N GLU A 160 3.32 -5.19 13.21
CA GLU A 160 3.41 -6.45 12.44
C GLU A 160 2.42 -7.52 12.91
N VAL A 161 2.05 -7.47 14.19
CA VAL A 161 1.07 -8.38 14.79
C VAL A 161 -0.36 -7.94 14.51
N VAL A 162 -0.64 -6.64 14.60
CA VAL A 162 -2.01 -6.08 14.58
C VAL A 162 -2.42 -5.52 13.21
N GLY A 163 -1.48 -5.21 12.35
CA GLY A 163 -1.74 -4.73 10.99
C GLY A 163 -2.32 -5.80 10.07
N PRO A 164 -2.63 -5.48 8.82
CA PRO A 164 -3.22 -6.39 7.86
C PRO A 164 -2.46 -7.71 7.75
N TYR A 165 -3.20 -8.84 7.71
CA TYR A 165 -2.67 -10.22 7.67
C TYR A 165 -1.89 -10.65 8.92
N GLY A 166 -1.75 -9.81 9.94
CA GLY A 166 -1.14 -10.16 11.22
C GLY A 166 -2.07 -11.06 12.06
N PRO A 167 -1.51 -11.84 13.02
CA PRO A 167 -2.30 -12.76 13.84
C PRO A 167 -3.23 -12.09 14.86
N GLY A 168 -3.01 -10.81 15.15
CA GLY A 168 -3.83 -9.98 16.05
C GLY A 168 -4.69 -8.94 15.32
N THR A 169 -4.83 -9.05 13.99
CA THR A 169 -5.71 -8.15 13.23
C THR A 169 -7.18 -8.43 13.53
N PHE A 170 -8.02 -7.38 13.50
CA PHE A 170 -9.45 -7.51 13.79
C PHE A 170 -10.34 -7.76 12.56
N ASN A 171 -9.85 -7.40 11.38
CA ASN A 171 -10.66 -7.35 10.15
C ASN A 171 -10.27 -8.36 9.08
N GLN A 172 -9.26 -9.16 9.31
CA GLN A 172 -8.75 -10.09 8.29
C GLN A 172 -8.28 -11.40 8.93
N THR A 173 -8.24 -12.45 8.12
CA THR A 173 -7.69 -13.73 8.55
C THR A 173 -6.16 -13.69 8.47
N PHE A 174 -5.49 -14.16 9.54
CA PHE A 174 -4.06 -14.40 9.52
C PHE A 174 -3.67 -15.34 8.39
N LEU A 175 -2.64 -14.97 7.63
CA LEU A 175 -2.08 -15.79 6.57
C LEU A 175 -0.57 -15.98 6.79
N ALA A 176 -0.14 -17.22 6.91
CA ALA A 176 1.27 -17.55 7.14
C ALA A 176 2.13 -17.51 5.85
N ASN A 177 1.51 -17.46 4.68
CA ASN A 177 2.22 -17.52 3.39
C ASN A 177 2.24 -16.15 2.71
N ILE A 178 3.42 -15.52 2.66
CA ILE A 178 3.59 -14.19 2.07
C ILE A 178 3.29 -14.15 0.56
N THR A 179 3.56 -15.23 -0.16
CA THR A 179 3.27 -15.31 -1.60
C THR A 179 1.76 -15.31 -1.84
N LEU A 180 1.00 -16.01 -0.99
CA LEU A 180 -0.45 -15.99 -1.04
C LEU A 180 -1.00 -14.60 -0.72
N ILE A 181 -0.46 -13.93 0.31
CA ILE A 181 -0.84 -12.54 0.65
C ILE A 181 -0.63 -11.63 -0.56
N ARG A 182 0.55 -11.65 -1.17
CA ARG A 182 0.86 -10.83 -2.35
C ARG A 182 -0.04 -11.16 -3.56
N GLY A 183 -0.37 -12.44 -3.74
CA GLY A 183 -1.32 -12.87 -4.78
C GLY A 183 -2.73 -12.32 -4.55
N ILE A 184 -3.22 -12.36 -3.31
CA ILE A 184 -4.52 -11.81 -2.92
C ILE A 184 -4.53 -10.28 -3.10
N GLN A 185 -3.47 -9.58 -2.71
CA GLN A 185 -3.34 -8.15 -2.92
C GLN A 185 -3.39 -7.80 -4.41
N ALA A 186 -2.63 -8.51 -5.24
CA ALA A 186 -2.64 -8.31 -6.69
C ALA A 186 -4.04 -8.54 -7.30
N LEU A 187 -4.75 -9.58 -6.83
CA LEU A 187 -6.10 -9.88 -7.28
C LEU A 187 -7.09 -8.78 -6.88
N LYS A 188 -7.06 -8.31 -5.64
CA LYS A 188 -7.92 -7.21 -5.14
C LYS A 188 -7.76 -5.91 -5.93
N ARG A 189 -6.60 -5.67 -6.53
CA ARG A 189 -6.34 -4.49 -7.36
C ARG A 189 -6.95 -4.58 -8.75
N THR A 190 -7.40 -5.76 -9.19
CA THR A 190 -8.05 -5.90 -10.50
C THR A 190 -9.45 -5.31 -10.50
N ARG A 191 -9.87 -4.73 -11.62
CA ARG A 191 -11.23 -4.19 -11.80
C ARG A 191 -12.29 -5.29 -11.75
N ILE A 192 -11.93 -6.48 -12.24
CA ILE A 192 -12.80 -7.67 -12.18
C ILE A 192 -13.12 -8.01 -10.71
N TRP A 193 -12.10 -8.05 -9.84
CA TRP A 193 -12.32 -8.32 -8.42
C TRP A 193 -13.18 -7.24 -7.77
N GLN A 194 -12.88 -5.97 -8.01
CA GLN A 194 -13.63 -4.85 -7.45
C GLN A 194 -15.10 -4.86 -7.89
N ALA A 195 -15.37 -5.18 -9.16
CA ALA A 195 -16.72 -5.34 -9.66
C ALA A 195 -17.47 -6.50 -8.98
N LEU A 196 -16.79 -7.64 -8.82
CA LEU A 196 -17.38 -8.80 -8.12
C LEU A 196 -17.63 -8.51 -6.65
N ASP A 197 -16.68 -7.87 -5.96
CA ASP A 197 -16.83 -7.49 -4.56
C ASP A 197 -17.98 -6.51 -4.36
N SER A 198 -18.10 -5.49 -5.21
CA SER A 198 -19.23 -4.55 -5.21
C SER A 198 -20.58 -5.26 -5.37
N LEU A 199 -20.68 -6.23 -6.28
CA LEU A 199 -21.89 -7.01 -6.46
C LEU A 199 -22.21 -7.89 -5.23
N ILE A 200 -21.19 -8.50 -4.63
CA ILE A 200 -21.34 -9.30 -3.41
C ILE A 200 -21.83 -8.45 -2.25
N GLN A 201 -21.26 -7.24 -2.08
CA GLN A 201 -21.66 -6.31 -1.01
C GLN A 201 -23.12 -5.84 -1.16
N GLN A 202 -23.63 -5.70 -2.38
CA GLN A 202 -25.04 -5.36 -2.61
C GLN A 202 -26.01 -6.46 -2.18
N VAL A 203 -25.57 -7.71 -2.16
CA VAL A 203 -26.43 -8.88 -1.82
C VAL A 203 -26.27 -9.28 -0.35
N LYS A 204 -25.14 -8.97 0.28
CA LYS A 204 -24.93 -9.25 1.70
C LYS A 204 -25.77 -8.30 2.55
N PRO A 205 -26.36 -8.79 3.66
CA PRO A 205 -26.89 -7.91 4.71
C PRO A 205 -25.75 -7.01 5.21
N THR A 206 -26.06 -5.77 5.57
CA THR A 206 -25.10 -4.81 6.13
C THR A 206 -24.39 -5.48 7.32
N ASP A 207 -23.16 -5.94 7.09
CA ASP A 207 -22.37 -6.55 8.15
C ASP A 207 -21.98 -5.47 9.18
N ALA A 208 -21.91 -5.87 10.44
CA ALA A 208 -21.50 -5.02 11.57
C ALA A 208 -20.10 -4.37 11.37
N MET A 209 -19.34 -4.81 10.38
CA MET A 209 -18.06 -4.20 10.01
C MET A 209 -18.17 -2.89 9.21
N GLN A 210 -19.31 -2.59 8.59
CA GLN A 210 -19.53 -1.33 7.88
C GLN A 210 -19.77 -0.15 8.85
N ASP A 211 -20.20 -0.43 10.08
CA ASP A 211 -20.46 0.57 11.13
C ASP A 211 -19.27 0.73 12.11
N LEU A 212 -18.12 0.09 11.82
CA LEU A 212 -16.94 0.24 12.67
C LEU A 212 -16.34 1.64 12.49
N GLU A 213 -16.29 2.38 13.59
CA GLU A 213 -15.50 3.61 13.69
C GLU A 213 -14.10 3.29 14.23
N TRP A 214 -13.11 4.10 13.84
CA TRP A 214 -11.76 3.95 14.34
C TRP A 214 -11.66 4.37 15.81
N GLU A 215 -11.54 3.39 16.71
CA GLU A 215 -11.37 3.58 18.16
C GLU A 215 -9.89 3.53 18.62
N GLY A 216 -8.97 3.58 17.68
CA GLY A 216 -7.54 3.51 17.99
C GLY A 216 -7.08 2.11 18.40
N MET A 217 -6.08 2.05 19.27
CA MET A 217 -5.49 0.78 19.73
C MET A 217 -6.46 -0.11 20.53
N GLN A 218 -7.58 0.42 21.01
CA GLN A 218 -8.58 -0.37 21.75
C GLN A 218 -9.17 -1.50 20.90
N MET A 219 -9.28 -1.30 19.58
CA MET A 219 -9.77 -2.31 18.64
C MET A 219 -8.91 -3.60 18.62
N PHE A 220 -7.68 -3.53 19.10
CA PHE A 220 -6.75 -4.67 19.11
C PHE A 220 -6.65 -5.35 20.48
N THR A 221 -7.23 -4.77 21.55
CA THR A 221 -7.06 -5.27 22.93
C THR A 221 -7.60 -6.68 23.13
N SER A 222 -8.67 -7.04 22.41
CA SER A 222 -9.26 -8.39 22.44
C SER A 222 -8.51 -9.41 21.58
N HIS A 223 -7.52 -8.98 20.79
CA HIS A 223 -6.80 -9.80 19.83
C HIS A 223 -5.31 -9.96 20.23
N GLY A 224 -5.02 -9.93 21.53
CA GLY A 224 -3.68 -10.09 22.06
C GLY A 224 -3.03 -11.39 21.60
N VAL A 225 -1.77 -11.32 21.16
CA VAL A 225 -0.97 -12.48 20.74
C VAL A 225 0.24 -12.57 21.66
N SER A 226 0.44 -13.75 22.28
CA SER A 226 1.63 -14.00 23.11
C SER A 226 2.90 -14.04 22.25
N HIS A 227 4.02 -13.63 22.82
CA HIS A 227 5.30 -13.69 22.11
C HIS A 227 5.72 -15.14 21.77
N ASP A 228 5.24 -16.12 22.53
CA ASP A 228 5.47 -17.55 22.30
C ASP A 228 4.49 -18.19 21.29
N ASP A 229 3.57 -17.40 20.73
CA ASP A 229 2.62 -17.91 19.76
C ASP A 229 3.36 -18.42 18.50
N PRO A 230 3.08 -19.65 18.04
CA PRO A 230 3.76 -20.19 16.85
C PRO A 230 3.64 -19.33 15.59
N ARG A 231 2.58 -18.50 15.49
CA ARG A 231 2.37 -17.58 14.37
C ARG A 231 3.41 -16.45 14.32
N MET A 232 4.09 -16.16 15.44
CA MET A 232 5.15 -15.13 15.49
C MET A 232 6.32 -15.43 14.56
N ALA A 233 6.65 -16.71 14.33
CA ALA A 233 7.69 -17.08 13.37
C ALA A 233 7.37 -16.57 11.95
N SER A 234 6.09 -16.65 11.53
CA SER A 234 5.66 -16.10 10.24
C SER A 234 5.67 -14.57 10.24
N VAL A 235 5.31 -13.92 11.35
CA VAL A 235 5.36 -12.45 11.48
C VAL A 235 6.78 -11.93 11.24
N TYR A 236 7.79 -12.52 11.90
CA TYR A 236 9.19 -12.12 11.72
C TYR A 236 9.67 -12.37 10.28
N SER A 237 9.34 -13.53 9.71
CA SER A 237 9.71 -13.88 8.34
C SER A 237 9.06 -12.93 7.32
N HIS A 238 7.79 -12.55 7.53
CA HIS A 238 7.10 -11.58 6.68
C HIS A 238 7.75 -10.20 6.78
N TYR A 239 8.05 -9.74 8.00
CA TYR A 239 8.71 -8.46 8.22
C TYR A 239 10.05 -8.38 7.48
N GLU A 240 10.92 -9.38 7.66
CA GLU A 240 12.23 -9.45 6.99
C GLU A 240 12.08 -9.43 5.45
N SER A 241 11.17 -10.27 4.93
CA SER A 241 10.92 -10.35 3.49
C SER A 241 10.35 -9.05 2.92
N ASN A 242 9.43 -8.41 3.65
CA ASN A 242 8.84 -7.15 3.23
C ASN A 242 9.85 -6.01 3.32
N LEU A 243 10.62 -5.89 4.42
CA LEU A 243 11.67 -4.87 4.56
C LEU A 243 12.71 -4.98 3.44
N THR A 244 13.18 -6.20 3.15
CA THR A 244 14.09 -6.46 2.03
C THR A 244 13.48 -6.01 0.69
N SER A 245 12.20 -6.33 0.48
CA SER A 245 11.49 -5.98 -0.76
C SER A 245 11.26 -4.47 -0.88
N ILE A 246 10.95 -3.76 0.22
CA ILE A 246 10.80 -2.30 0.30
C ILE A 246 12.12 -1.63 -0.09
N ILE A 247 13.23 -2.02 0.57
CA ILE A 247 14.56 -1.46 0.28
C ILE A 247 14.92 -1.67 -1.19
N LYS A 248 14.67 -2.87 -1.72
CA LYS A 248 14.93 -3.18 -3.14
C LYS A 248 14.07 -2.34 -4.08
N ALA A 249 12.77 -2.19 -3.77
CA ALA A 249 11.86 -1.39 -4.59
C ALA A 249 12.29 0.07 -4.67
N LEU A 250 12.65 0.68 -3.54
CA LEU A 250 13.12 2.06 -3.46
C LEU A 250 14.45 2.27 -4.19
N ARG A 251 15.42 1.37 -3.96
CA ARG A 251 16.72 1.45 -4.64
C ARG A 251 16.63 1.28 -6.16
N ASN A 252 15.73 0.43 -6.64
CA ASN A 252 15.49 0.27 -8.07
C ASN A 252 14.90 1.53 -8.72
N LYS A 253 14.34 2.43 -7.92
CA LYS A 253 13.77 3.73 -8.33
C LYS A 253 14.75 4.90 -8.11
N GLY A 254 16.03 4.61 -7.88
CA GLY A 254 17.07 5.62 -7.68
C GLY A 254 17.07 6.26 -6.27
N ILE A 255 16.29 5.74 -5.32
CA ILE A 255 16.10 6.35 -4.00
C ILE A 255 17.03 5.69 -2.96
N HIS A 256 17.83 6.48 -2.25
CA HIS A 256 18.68 6.00 -1.17
C HIS A 256 17.86 5.75 0.09
N VAL A 257 18.07 4.57 0.73
CA VAL A 257 17.30 4.17 1.92
C VAL A 257 18.17 4.31 3.16
N VAL A 258 17.60 4.96 4.17
CA VAL A 258 18.16 5.21 5.51
C VAL A 258 17.32 4.52 6.59
#